data_1867cb831d49676f2884efec6cf55745
#
_entry.id   1867cb831d49676f2884efec6cf55745
#
_cell.length_a   1.000
_cell.length_b   1.000
_cell.length_c   1.000
_cell.angle_alpha   90.00
_cell.angle_beta   90.00
_cell.angle_gamma   90.00
#
_symmetry.space_group_name_H-M   'P 1'
#
loop_
_entity.id
_entity.type
_entity.pdbx_description
1 polymer ?
#
loop_
_entity_poly.entity_id
_entity_poly.type
_entity_poly.pdbx_seq_one_letter_code
_entity_poly.pdbx_strand_id
1 'polypeptide(L)'
;MMRRLAAGLAAAALGTTMVAIASSPALADPGLDSDVRGGSTSLQFDASPEPAWRGRPITLSGKLSVECAGDYISGFVSVHNADTCEKQERRHTLGWKRISILFQPAGSSRWEYVRSVRTSGNGYFKTAATARTSGTWRAVFQGAPHLAPSAGQDWVKVIGHRR
;
A
#
# COMPACT_ATOMS: atom_id res chain seq x y z
N MET A 1 73.74 17.83 -17.85
CA MET A 1 73.41 19.08 -18.53
C MET A 1 72.00 19.46 -18.02
N MET A 2 71.92 20.34 -17.04
CA MET A 2 71.63 21.79 -17.11
C MET A 2 70.42 22.06 -18.03
N ARG A 3 69.32 22.62 -17.57
CA ARG A 3 69.02 23.95 -17.02
C ARG A 3 67.51 24.05 -16.69
N ARG A 4 67.20 24.53 -15.54
CA ARG A 4 66.68 25.85 -15.11
C ARG A 4 65.16 26.01 -15.28
N LEU A 5 64.47 26.02 -14.15
CA LEU A 5 63.84 27.14 -13.44
C LEU A 5 62.96 28.08 -14.30
N ALA A 6 61.67 28.09 -13.99
CA ALA A 6 60.92 29.34 -13.86
C ALA A 6 59.74 29.16 -12.89
N ALA A 7 59.78 29.98 -11.85
CA ALA A 7 58.72 30.14 -10.87
C ALA A 7 57.63 31.05 -11.46
N GLY A 8 56.38 30.72 -11.22
CA GLY A 8 55.24 31.57 -11.50
C GLY A 8 54.26 31.50 -10.35
N LEU A 9 54.38 32.47 -9.46
CA LEU A 9 53.37 32.77 -8.43
C LEU A 9 52.18 33.42 -9.12
N ALA A 10 51.02 32.80 -9.05
CA ALA A 10 49.73 33.43 -9.33
C ALA A 10 48.81 33.19 -8.11
N ALA A 11 48.63 34.27 -7.36
CA ALA A 11 47.62 34.36 -6.33
C ALA A 11 46.24 34.32 -6.98
N ALA A 12 45.43 33.37 -6.61
CA ALA A 12 44.03 33.34 -7.01
C ALA A 12 43.17 33.41 -5.76
N ALA A 13 42.32 34.39 -5.76
CA ALA A 13 41.39 34.79 -4.75
C ALA A 13 40.43 33.66 -4.34
N LEU A 14 40.28 33.53 -3.03
CA LEU A 14 39.24 32.74 -2.38
C LEU A 14 37.90 33.42 -2.62
N GLY A 15 37.17 32.92 -3.62
CA GLY A 15 35.74 33.19 -3.81
C GLY A 15 34.95 32.15 -3.05
N THR A 16 34.62 32.41 -1.80
CA THR A 16 33.63 31.64 -1.06
C THR A 16 32.25 31.98 -1.62
N THR A 17 31.78 31.21 -2.58
CA THR A 17 30.36 31.21 -2.97
C THR A 17 29.60 30.49 -1.88
N MET A 18 28.99 31.24 -0.98
CA MET A 18 27.95 30.74 -0.11
C MET A 18 26.76 30.34 -1.02
N VAL A 19 26.63 29.05 -1.23
CA VAL A 19 25.36 28.48 -1.74
C VAL A 19 24.35 28.61 -0.60
N ALA A 20 23.53 29.65 -0.65
CA ALA A 20 22.36 29.74 0.17
C ALA A 20 21.43 28.62 -0.29
N ILE A 21 21.42 27.52 0.47
CA ILE A 21 20.37 26.53 0.37
C ILE A 21 19.11 27.24 0.85
N ALA A 22 18.37 27.82 -0.07
CA ALA A 22 16.99 28.20 0.18
C ALA A 22 16.23 26.91 0.45
N SER A 23 16.13 26.54 1.72
CA SER A 23 15.10 25.63 2.19
C SER A 23 13.78 26.31 1.89
N SER A 24 13.20 25.95 0.75
CA SER A 24 11.80 26.27 0.48
C SER A 24 11.02 25.73 1.66
N PRO A 25 10.28 26.55 2.42
CA PRO A 25 9.32 26.01 3.33
C PRO A 25 8.42 25.13 2.47
N ALA A 26 8.35 23.85 2.80
CA ALA A 26 7.28 23.03 2.31
C ALA A 26 6.00 23.80 2.67
N LEU A 27 5.34 24.36 1.68
CA LEU A 27 3.99 24.81 1.81
C LEU A 27 3.23 23.55 2.18
N ALA A 28 3.08 23.31 3.48
CA ALA A 28 2.01 22.48 3.97
C ALA A 28 0.77 23.15 3.37
N ASP A 29 0.20 22.49 2.39
CA ASP A 29 -1.05 22.91 1.78
C ASP A 29 -2.11 22.84 2.89
N PRO A 30 -2.55 23.97 3.48
CA PRO A 30 -3.50 23.96 4.59
C PRO A 30 -4.93 23.70 4.10
N GLY A 31 -5.09 23.26 2.87
CA GLY A 31 -6.39 23.13 2.21
C GLY A 31 -6.78 21.71 1.85
N LEU A 32 -5.91 20.72 2.11
CA LEU A 32 -6.23 19.32 1.94
C LEU A 32 -6.32 18.56 3.27
N ASP A 33 -6.66 19.22 4.35
CA ASP A 33 -7.55 18.62 5.32
C ASP A 33 -8.87 18.40 4.57
N SER A 34 -8.71 17.50 3.66
CA SER A 34 -9.76 16.76 3.08
C SER A 34 -10.61 16.27 4.21
N ASP A 35 -11.71 16.92 4.39
CA ASP A 35 -12.96 16.22 4.54
C ASP A 35 -13.12 15.21 3.39
N VAL A 36 -12.12 14.36 3.20
CA VAL A 36 -12.29 13.06 2.57
C VAL A 36 -13.12 12.28 3.58
N ARG A 37 -14.38 12.61 3.65
CA ARG A 37 -15.44 11.74 4.12
C ARG A 37 -15.54 10.54 3.17
N GLY A 38 -14.39 10.08 2.71
CA GLY A 38 -14.20 8.86 2.01
C GLY A 38 -14.07 7.80 3.07
N GLY A 39 -14.97 6.84 3.11
CA GLY A 39 -14.95 5.80 4.12
C GLY A 39 -13.59 5.14 4.15
N SER A 40 -13.03 4.98 5.35
CA SER A 40 -11.91 4.08 5.58
C SER A 40 -12.31 2.70 5.08
N THR A 41 -11.39 1.99 4.43
CA THR A 41 -11.67 0.64 3.94
C THR A 41 -10.83 -0.39 4.68
N SER A 42 -11.41 -1.57 4.88
CA SER A 42 -10.73 -2.74 5.42
C SER A 42 -10.69 -3.83 4.38
N LEU A 43 -9.54 -4.48 4.24
CA LEU A 43 -9.35 -5.59 3.33
C LEU A 43 -8.94 -6.84 4.13
N GLN A 44 -9.89 -7.72 4.38
CA GLN A 44 -9.64 -9.05 4.90
C GLN A 44 -9.08 -9.93 3.79
N PHE A 45 -8.06 -10.74 4.11
CA PHE A 45 -7.42 -11.60 3.12
C PHE A 45 -6.96 -12.90 3.75
N ASP A 46 -7.14 -14.00 3.02
CA ASP A 46 -6.76 -15.36 3.38
C ASP A 46 -6.16 -16.09 2.18
N ALA A 47 -5.11 -16.85 2.41
CA ALA A 47 -4.43 -17.68 1.42
C ALA A 47 -4.36 -19.13 1.89
N SER A 48 -5.22 -19.98 1.39
CA SER A 48 -5.38 -21.37 1.86
C SER A 48 -5.20 -22.41 0.75
N PRO A 49 -4.79 -23.67 1.08
CA PRO A 49 -4.52 -24.21 2.41
C PRO A 49 -3.15 -23.82 2.97
N GLU A 50 -3.04 -23.87 4.30
CA GLU A 50 -1.79 -23.75 5.03
C GLU A 50 -1.53 -25.02 5.88
N PRO A 51 -0.41 -25.73 5.68
CA PRO A 51 0.64 -25.50 4.67
C PRO A 51 0.18 -25.89 3.24
N ALA A 52 0.75 -25.24 2.24
CA ALA A 52 0.52 -25.57 0.85
C ALA A 52 1.55 -26.58 0.32
N TRP A 53 1.13 -27.43 -0.62
CA TRP A 53 2.05 -28.34 -1.33
C TRP A 53 2.68 -27.62 -2.52
N ARG A 54 3.99 -27.81 -2.70
CA ARG A 54 4.71 -27.22 -3.85
C ARG A 54 4.07 -27.62 -5.17
N GLY A 55 3.81 -26.64 -6.04
CA GLY A 55 3.22 -26.85 -7.35
C GLY A 55 1.69 -27.02 -7.33
N ARG A 56 1.06 -27.06 -6.16
CA ARG A 56 -0.40 -27.12 -6.05
C ARG A 56 -1.01 -25.73 -6.02
N PRO A 57 -2.25 -25.61 -6.50
CA PRO A 57 -2.98 -24.35 -6.40
C PRO A 57 -3.34 -24.06 -4.94
N ILE A 58 -3.27 -22.78 -4.59
CA ILE A 58 -3.83 -22.21 -3.36
C ILE A 58 -4.97 -21.27 -3.73
N THR A 59 -5.93 -21.14 -2.85
CA THR A 59 -7.02 -20.18 -2.97
C THR A 59 -6.62 -18.89 -2.26
N LEU A 60 -6.80 -17.78 -2.93
CA LEU A 60 -6.63 -16.43 -2.41
C LEU A 60 -7.99 -15.78 -2.37
N SER A 61 -8.49 -15.49 -1.19
CA SER A 61 -9.84 -14.96 -1.00
C SER A 61 -9.85 -13.82 0.00
N GLY A 62 -10.88 -13.00 -0.04
CA GLY A 62 -11.02 -11.91 0.89
C GLY A 62 -12.29 -11.12 0.70
N LYS A 63 -12.43 -10.10 1.54
CA LYS A 63 -13.56 -9.17 1.51
C LYS A 63 -13.04 -7.75 1.69
N LEU A 64 -13.44 -6.86 0.79
CA LEU A 64 -13.29 -5.43 0.92
C LEU A 64 -14.55 -4.85 1.55
N SER A 65 -14.39 -4.13 2.66
CA SER A 65 -15.47 -3.46 3.38
C SER A 65 -15.13 -2.02 3.67
N VAL A 66 -16.14 -1.19 3.92
CA VAL A 66 -15.96 0.15 4.49
C VAL A 66 -15.90 0.02 6.01
N GLU A 67 -14.94 0.68 6.64
CA GLU A 67 -14.87 0.84 8.08
C GLU A 67 -15.63 2.10 8.48
N CYS A 68 -16.54 1.96 9.41
CA CYS A 68 -17.25 3.09 9.98
C CYS A 68 -16.45 3.67 11.14
N ALA A 69 -16.22 4.97 11.13
CA ALA A 69 -15.76 5.66 12.31
C ALA A 69 -16.86 5.59 13.39
N GLY A 70 -16.45 5.35 14.63
CA GLY A 70 -17.39 5.35 15.75
C GLY A 70 -18.06 6.73 15.92
N ASP A 71 -19.23 6.73 16.55
CA ASP A 71 -19.89 7.96 16.93
C ASP A 71 -19.06 8.75 17.94
N TYR A 72 -19.04 10.05 17.83
CA TYR A 72 -18.36 10.91 18.78
C TYR A 72 -19.16 12.18 19.10
N ILE A 73 -18.86 12.78 20.25
CA ILE A 73 -19.47 14.05 20.69
C ILE A 73 -18.41 15.14 20.52
N SER A 74 -18.74 16.18 19.76
CA SER A 74 -17.94 17.39 19.61
C SER A 74 -18.71 18.58 20.17
N GLY A 75 -18.36 19.01 21.38
CA GLY A 75 -19.08 20.09 22.07
C GLY A 75 -20.53 19.68 22.37
N PHE A 76 -21.48 20.41 21.77
CA PHE A 76 -22.93 20.15 21.94
C PHE A 76 -23.53 19.32 20.78
N VAL A 77 -22.72 18.84 19.87
CA VAL A 77 -23.19 18.11 18.69
C VAL A 77 -22.76 16.65 18.79
N SER A 78 -23.74 15.75 18.73
CA SER A 78 -23.49 14.33 18.55
C SER A 78 -23.33 14.05 17.05
N VAL A 79 -22.19 13.46 16.67
CA VAL A 79 -21.95 13.04 15.30
C VAL A 79 -22.16 11.53 15.19
N HIS A 80 -23.21 11.12 14.49
CA HIS A 80 -23.55 9.72 14.25
C HIS A 80 -22.95 9.24 12.94
N ASN A 81 -21.73 8.73 13.01
CA ASN A 81 -21.02 8.22 11.84
C ASN A 81 -21.51 6.82 11.40
N ALA A 82 -21.95 6.00 12.36
CA ALA A 82 -22.45 4.64 12.09
C ALA A 82 -23.64 4.68 11.13
N ASP A 83 -24.62 5.54 11.37
CA ASP A 83 -25.79 5.68 10.49
C ASP A 83 -25.42 6.17 9.10
N THR A 84 -24.44 7.07 9.02
CA THR A 84 -23.94 7.60 7.75
C THR A 84 -23.21 6.53 6.96
N CYS A 85 -22.45 5.69 7.64
CA CYS A 85 -21.70 4.59 7.05
C CYS A 85 -22.62 3.49 6.54
N GLU A 86 -23.65 3.09 7.29
CA GLU A 86 -24.64 2.11 6.81
C GLU A 86 -25.36 2.59 5.54
N LYS A 87 -25.71 3.88 5.48
CA LYS A 87 -26.31 4.48 4.30
C LYS A 87 -25.33 4.51 3.12
N GLN A 88 -24.06 4.73 3.41
CA GLN A 88 -23.00 4.80 2.40
C GLN A 88 -22.64 3.39 1.88
N GLU A 89 -22.61 2.37 2.73
CA GLU A 89 -22.48 0.96 2.29
C GLU A 89 -23.61 0.53 1.37
N ARG A 90 -24.83 0.92 1.63
CA ARG A 90 -25.97 0.63 0.77
C ARG A 90 -25.93 1.37 -0.58
N ARG A 91 -25.29 2.54 -0.63
CA ARG A 91 -25.17 3.37 -1.84
C ARG A 91 -23.93 3.09 -2.65
N HIS A 92 -22.83 2.73 -2.00
CA HIS A 92 -21.56 2.43 -2.63
C HIS A 92 -21.25 0.95 -2.42
N THR A 93 -21.89 0.12 -3.22
CA THR A 93 -21.48 -1.27 -3.28
C THR A 93 -19.99 -1.34 -3.55
N LEU A 94 -19.24 -1.96 -2.68
CA LEU A 94 -17.80 -2.25 -2.86
C LEU A 94 -17.57 -3.28 -3.96
N GLY A 95 -18.62 -3.51 -4.73
CA GLY A 95 -18.63 -4.36 -5.90
C GLY A 95 -17.73 -3.81 -7.01
N TRP A 96 -17.18 -4.75 -7.79
CA TRP A 96 -16.42 -4.49 -9.01
C TRP A 96 -15.13 -3.70 -8.78
N LYS A 97 -14.64 -3.60 -7.54
CA LYS A 97 -13.38 -2.96 -7.19
C LYS A 97 -12.22 -3.87 -7.59
N ARG A 98 -11.17 -3.26 -8.12
CA ARG A 98 -9.95 -3.98 -8.49
C ARG A 98 -9.08 -4.21 -7.26
N ILE A 99 -8.69 -5.47 -7.03
CA ILE A 99 -7.74 -5.89 -6.01
C ILE A 99 -6.49 -6.40 -6.73
N SER A 100 -5.33 -5.88 -6.38
CA SER A 100 -4.04 -6.38 -6.86
C SER A 100 -3.51 -7.44 -5.90
N ILE A 101 -3.12 -8.59 -6.43
CA ILE A 101 -2.49 -9.65 -5.66
C ILE A 101 -0.98 -9.59 -5.89
N LEU A 102 -0.25 -9.53 -4.81
CA LEU A 102 1.22 -9.50 -4.76
C LEU A 102 1.73 -10.70 -3.98
N PHE A 103 2.96 -11.11 -4.28
CA PHE A 103 3.67 -12.15 -3.56
C PHE A 103 5.07 -11.69 -3.20
N GLN A 104 5.53 -12.00 -1.99
CA GLN A 104 6.88 -11.78 -1.53
C GLN A 104 7.48 -13.12 -1.09
N PRO A 105 8.47 -13.66 -1.83
CA PRO A 105 9.15 -14.89 -1.43
C PRO A 105 9.83 -14.77 -0.07
N ALA A 106 9.85 -15.84 0.71
CA ALA A 106 10.57 -15.88 1.98
C ALA A 106 12.05 -15.53 1.76
N GLY A 107 12.59 -14.64 2.60
CA GLY A 107 13.97 -14.15 2.48
C GLY A 107 14.17 -13.03 1.44
N SER A 108 13.13 -12.60 0.75
CA SER A 108 13.15 -11.47 -0.19
C SER A 108 12.43 -10.26 0.42
N SER A 109 12.95 -9.06 0.17
CA SER A 109 12.24 -7.81 0.47
C SER A 109 11.36 -7.32 -0.69
N ARG A 110 11.36 -8.03 -1.82
CA ARG A 110 10.75 -7.59 -3.07
C ARG A 110 9.36 -8.18 -3.23
N TRP A 111 8.39 -7.31 -3.51
CA TRP A 111 7.04 -7.70 -3.90
C TRP A 111 6.96 -7.93 -5.40
N GLU A 112 6.34 -9.03 -5.79
CA GLU A 112 6.09 -9.41 -7.18
C GLU A 112 4.60 -9.32 -7.46
N TYR A 113 4.23 -8.66 -8.55
CA TYR A 113 2.84 -8.63 -8.98
C TYR A 113 2.45 -9.99 -9.57
N VAL A 114 1.34 -10.53 -9.11
CA VAL A 114 0.81 -11.83 -9.57
C VAL A 114 -0.35 -11.65 -10.53
N ARG A 115 -1.39 -10.95 -10.11
CA ARG A 115 -2.59 -10.66 -10.90
C ARG A 115 -3.50 -9.63 -10.25
N SER A 116 -4.53 -9.22 -11.00
CA SER A 116 -5.66 -8.50 -10.43
C SER A 116 -6.92 -9.37 -10.45
N VAL A 117 -7.80 -9.13 -9.47
CA VAL A 117 -9.14 -9.71 -9.39
C VAL A 117 -10.13 -8.59 -9.08
N ARG A 118 -11.41 -8.78 -9.43
CA ARG A 118 -12.49 -7.85 -9.06
C ARG A 118 -13.33 -8.43 -7.93
N THR A 119 -13.78 -7.55 -7.05
CA THR A 119 -14.77 -7.94 -6.04
C THR A 119 -16.12 -8.19 -6.69
N SER A 120 -16.90 -9.09 -6.10
CA SER A 120 -18.33 -9.28 -6.38
C SER A 120 -19.14 -8.08 -5.88
N GLY A 121 -20.43 -8.02 -6.17
CA GLY A 121 -21.30 -6.91 -5.75
C GLY A 121 -21.33 -6.63 -4.25
N ASN A 122 -21.01 -7.61 -3.42
CA ASN A 122 -20.96 -7.52 -1.95
C ASN A 122 -19.53 -7.51 -1.38
N GLY A 123 -18.54 -7.16 -2.19
CA GLY A 123 -17.16 -6.92 -1.75
C GLY A 123 -16.27 -8.16 -1.66
N TYR A 124 -16.77 -9.37 -1.89
CA TYR A 124 -15.94 -10.58 -1.86
C TYR A 124 -15.15 -10.76 -3.15
N PHE A 125 -13.96 -11.35 -3.02
CA PHE A 125 -13.18 -11.81 -4.15
C PHE A 125 -12.57 -13.18 -3.86
N LYS A 126 -12.33 -13.94 -4.93
CA LYS A 126 -11.66 -15.23 -4.86
C LYS A 126 -10.87 -15.45 -6.15
N THR A 127 -9.65 -15.96 -6.02
CA THR A 127 -8.79 -16.35 -7.13
C THR A 127 -7.87 -17.48 -6.71
N ALA A 128 -7.07 -18.00 -7.63
CA ALA A 128 -6.11 -19.05 -7.33
C ALA A 128 -4.72 -18.66 -7.84
N ALA A 129 -3.70 -19.17 -7.15
CA ALA A 129 -2.31 -19.08 -7.57
C ALA A 129 -1.58 -20.39 -7.29
N THR A 130 -0.45 -20.65 -7.95
CA THR A 130 0.35 -21.83 -7.70
C THR A 130 1.38 -21.57 -6.61
N ALA A 131 1.37 -22.38 -5.55
CA ALA A 131 2.33 -22.31 -4.46
C ALA A 131 3.69 -22.91 -4.91
N ARG A 132 4.67 -22.05 -5.19
CA ARG A 132 6.01 -22.49 -5.63
C ARG A 132 7.03 -22.48 -4.50
N THR A 133 6.96 -21.49 -3.64
CA THR A 133 7.85 -21.28 -2.50
C THR A 133 7.08 -20.65 -1.36
N SER A 134 7.57 -20.79 -0.14
CA SER A 134 7.00 -20.10 1.03
C SER A 134 7.15 -18.60 0.88
N GLY A 135 6.22 -17.85 1.45
CA GLY A 135 6.26 -16.38 1.38
C GLY A 135 4.95 -15.74 1.81
N THR A 136 4.93 -14.42 1.74
CA THR A 136 3.77 -13.62 2.10
C THR A 136 2.97 -13.26 0.84
N TRP A 137 1.69 -13.52 0.88
CA TRP A 137 0.71 -13.07 -0.10
C TRP A 137 0.06 -11.80 0.40
N ARG A 138 -0.21 -10.88 -0.50
CA ARG A 138 -0.84 -9.60 -0.15
C ARG A 138 -1.88 -9.22 -1.18
N ALA A 139 -3.06 -8.86 -0.70
CA ALA A 139 -4.09 -8.22 -1.49
C ALA A 139 -4.05 -6.71 -1.23
N VAL A 140 -4.16 -5.90 -2.28
CA VAL A 140 -4.10 -4.44 -2.19
C VAL A 140 -5.26 -3.83 -2.96
N PHE A 141 -6.03 -3.01 -2.27
CA PHE A 141 -6.97 -2.07 -2.84
C PHE A 141 -6.31 -0.69 -2.89
N GLN A 142 -6.14 -0.12 -4.06
CA GLN A 142 -5.45 1.17 -4.25
C GLN A 142 -6.30 2.39 -3.87
N GLY A 143 -7.54 2.14 -3.43
CA GLY A 143 -8.51 3.20 -3.22
C GLY A 143 -9.37 3.46 -4.46
N ALA A 144 -10.34 4.33 -4.31
CA ALA A 144 -11.19 4.88 -5.35
C ALA A 144 -11.67 6.26 -4.92
N PRO A 145 -12.32 7.05 -5.77
CA PRO A 145 -12.94 8.29 -5.32
C PRO A 145 -13.84 8.01 -4.09
N HIS A 146 -13.56 8.73 -3.00
CA HIS A 146 -14.22 8.59 -1.70
C HIS A 146 -14.00 7.25 -0.95
N LEU A 147 -12.98 6.46 -1.32
CA LEU A 147 -12.59 5.24 -0.61
C LEU A 147 -11.08 5.22 -0.38
N ALA A 148 -10.67 5.10 0.86
CA ALA A 148 -9.26 5.00 1.23
C ALA A 148 -8.63 3.69 0.70
N PRO A 149 -7.32 3.65 0.41
CA PRO A 149 -6.63 2.42 0.09
C PRO A 149 -6.54 1.50 1.31
N SER A 150 -6.52 0.19 1.07
CA SER A 150 -6.33 -0.80 2.14
C SER A 150 -5.60 -2.05 1.62
N ALA A 151 -5.02 -2.82 2.54
CA ALA A 151 -4.32 -4.03 2.21
C ALA A 151 -4.50 -5.09 3.31
N GLY A 152 -4.59 -6.34 2.90
CA GLY A 152 -4.52 -7.51 3.77
C GLY A 152 -3.37 -8.40 3.32
N GLN A 153 -2.77 -9.16 4.24
CA GLN A 153 -1.68 -10.07 3.91
C GLN A 153 -1.78 -11.35 4.73
N ASP A 154 -1.21 -12.41 4.17
CA ASP A 154 -1.16 -13.71 4.78
C ASP A 154 0.11 -14.46 4.37
N TRP A 155 0.66 -15.28 5.28
CA TRP A 155 1.90 -16.00 5.05
C TRP A 155 1.63 -17.47 4.83
N VAL A 156 2.16 -18.03 3.74
CA VAL A 156 1.94 -19.44 3.38
C VAL A 156 3.27 -20.20 3.42
N LYS A 157 3.30 -21.24 4.24
CA LYS A 157 4.37 -22.23 4.22
C LYS A 157 4.17 -23.22 3.07
N VAL A 158 5.17 -23.37 2.20
CA VAL A 158 5.16 -24.36 1.13
C VAL A 158 6.04 -25.54 1.50
N ILE A 159 5.45 -26.73 1.47
CA ILE A 159 6.13 -28.00 1.76
C ILE A 159 6.32 -28.80 0.47
N GLY A 160 7.48 -29.49 0.36
CA GLY A 160 7.76 -30.39 -0.74
C GLY A 160 7.21 -31.79 -0.49
N HIS A 161 6.93 -32.55 -1.55
CA HIS A 161 6.77 -33.99 -1.42
C HIS A 161 8.10 -34.60 -0.92
N ARG A 162 8.08 -35.30 0.20
CA ARG A 162 9.13 -36.29 0.45
C ARG A 162 8.97 -37.38 -0.60
N ARG A 163 9.97 -37.55 -1.43
CA ARG A 163 10.10 -38.74 -2.27
C ARG A 163 10.48 -39.93 -1.39
#